data_ff0e4154f0b915902bb6d09b41c4c1f8
#
_entry.id   ff0e4154f0b915902bb6d09b41c4c1f8
#
_cell.length_a   1.000
_cell.length_b   1.000
_cell.length_c   1.000
_cell.angle_alpha   90.00
_cell.angle_beta   90.00
_cell.angle_gamma   90.00
#
_symmetry.space_group_name_H-M   'P 1'
#
loop_
_entity.id
_entity.type
_entity.pdbx_description
1 polymer ?
#
loop_
_entity_poly.entity_id
_entity_poly.type
_entity_poly.pdbx_seq_one_letter_code
_entity_poly.pdbx_strand_id
1 'polypeptide(L)'
;TPGQKNIIPSFLTIEIADEQAEDLVNASFKVFGIEMVYVPFGEYYFGDGGSNSMFFDPSAPSDPVLVNQDQTAFFARVDGINPGGITIPEFYPKGFGFLMMKYEVTQSQMIGFLNCLTRSQQESLLGDFQTDSKVYAMTTSEEPLFRNGIAYAGSEVKPGIPIEIKLDMNNNDVFNEAEDGASIAC
;
A
#
# COMPACT_ATOMS: atom_id res chain seq x y z
N THR A 1 -26.91 14.36 -9.98
CA THR A 1 -26.58 12.98 -10.34
C THR A 1 -25.07 12.90 -10.48
N PRO A 2 -24.34 12.06 -9.72
CA PRO A 2 -22.90 11.87 -9.95
C PRO A 2 -22.73 11.38 -11.37
N GLY A 3 -21.85 12.03 -12.14
CA GLY A 3 -21.65 11.76 -13.54
C GLY A 3 -21.32 10.28 -13.78
N GLN A 4 -22.05 9.69 -14.69
CA GLN A 4 -21.79 8.35 -15.19
C GLN A 4 -20.41 8.36 -15.83
N LYS A 5 -19.43 7.74 -15.17
CA LYS A 5 -18.09 7.56 -15.74
C LYS A 5 -18.24 6.59 -16.92
N ASN A 6 -17.93 7.06 -18.13
CA ASN A 6 -17.73 6.16 -19.24
C ASN A 6 -16.50 5.30 -18.97
N ILE A 7 -16.71 4.10 -18.48
CA ILE A 7 -15.66 3.11 -18.39
C ILE A 7 -15.37 2.64 -19.82
N ILE A 8 -14.22 2.99 -20.34
CA ILE A 8 -13.73 2.43 -21.59
C ILE A 8 -13.49 0.94 -21.32
N PRO A 9 -14.13 0.03 -22.06
CA PRO A 9 -13.87 -1.39 -21.88
C PRO A 9 -12.38 -1.65 -22.09
N SER A 10 -11.72 -2.17 -21.05
CA SER A 10 -10.34 -2.58 -21.13
C SER A 10 -10.29 -4.10 -21.21
N PHE A 11 -9.50 -4.62 -22.12
CA PHE A 11 -9.27 -6.05 -22.28
C PHE A 11 -7.90 -6.39 -21.65
N LEU A 12 -7.90 -7.39 -20.78
CA LEU A 12 -6.68 -7.99 -20.28
C LEU A 12 -6.50 -9.32 -21.04
N THR A 13 -5.41 -9.42 -21.79
CA THR A 13 -5.02 -10.68 -22.43
C THR A 13 -3.91 -11.30 -21.61
N ILE A 14 -4.09 -12.53 -21.16
CA ILE A 14 -3.08 -13.32 -20.47
C ILE A 14 -2.67 -14.43 -21.42
N GLU A 15 -1.40 -14.44 -21.82
CA GLU A 15 -0.81 -15.53 -22.57
C GLU A 15 -0.31 -16.58 -21.57
N ILE A 16 -0.75 -17.82 -21.77
CA ILE A 16 -0.37 -18.95 -20.93
C ILE A 16 0.32 -19.96 -21.84
N ALA A 17 1.47 -20.46 -21.40
CA ALA A 17 2.17 -21.49 -22.15
C ALA A 17 1.31 -22.76 -22.25
N ASP A 18 1.32 -23.42 -23.39
CA ASP A 18 0.51 -24.62 -23.67
C ASP A 18 0.70 -25.74 -22.62
N GLU A 19 1.89 -25.83 -22.04
CA GLU A 19 2.24 -26.77 -20.97
C GLU A 19 1.44 -26.56 -19.67
N GLN A 20 0.85 -25.38 -19.50
CA GLN A 20 0.07 -25.00 -18.31
C GLN A 20 -1.43 -24.90 -18.60
N ALA A 21 -1.85 -25.13 -19.82
CA ALA A 21 -3.25 -24.99 -20.23
C ALA A 21 -4.20 -25.96 -19.50
N GLU A 22 -3.74 -27.15 -19.15
CA GLU A 22 -4.52 -28.15 -18.42
C GLU A 22 -4.80 -27.72 -16.97
N ASP A 23 -3.92 -26.93 -16.36
CA ASP A 23 -4.06 -26.42 -14.99
C ASP A 23 -5.18 -25.36 -14.87
N LEU A 24 -5.61 -24.81 -16.02
CA LEU A 24 -6.63 -23.76 -16.06
C LEU A 24 -8.08 -24.27 -15.99
N VAL A 25 -8.32 -25.54 -16.19
CA VAL A 25 -9.69 -26.10 -16.25
C VAL A 25 -10.50 -25.82 -14.98
N ASN A 26 -9.81 -25.66 -13.84
CA ASN A 26 -10.41 -25.30 -12.55
C ASN A 26 -9.83 -24.02 -11.95
N ALA A 27 -9.14 -23.19 -12.74
CA ALA A 27 -8.55 -21.97 -12.25
C ALA A 27 -9.61 -20.90 -11.97
N SER A 28 -9.49 -20.22 -10.84
CA SER A 28 -10.28 -19.05 -10.49
C SER A 28 -9.43 -17.81 -10.71
N PHE A 29 -9.97 -16.84 -11.45
CA PHE A 29 -9.28 -15.60 -11.74
C PHE A 29 -9.87 -14.46 -10.89
N LYS A 30 -8.99 -13.66 -10.30
CA LYS A 30 -9.37 -12.45 -9.59
C LYS A 30 -8.63 -11.27 -10.22
N VAL A 31 -9.39 -10.25 -10.63
CA VAL A 31 -8.83 -9.04 -11.23
C VAL A 31 -8.91 -7.91 -10.22
N PHE A 32 -7.77 -7.26 -9.99
CA PHE A 32 -7.68 -6.08 -9.15
C PHE A 32 -7.52 -4.85 -10.03
N GLY A 33 -8.39 -3.87 -9.84
CA GLY A 33 -8.31 -2.58 -10.52
C GLY A 33 -8.05 -1.47 -9.52
N ILE A 34 -7.09 -0.59 -9.82
CA ILE A 34 -6.76 0.57 -9.00
C ILE A 34 -7.04 1.83 -9.83
N GLU A 35 -7.89 2.72 -9.32
CA GLU A 35 -8.12 4.01 -9.96
C GLU A 35 -6.87 4.89 -9.79
N MET A 36 -6.27 5.26 -10.91
CA MET A 36 -5.09 6.12 -10.96
C MET A 36 -5.46 7.51 -11.44
N VAL A 37 -4.78 8.52 -10.92
CA VAL A 37 -4.82 9.87 -11.43
C VAL A 37 -3.47 10.25 -12.00
N TYR A 38 -3.50 10.91 -13.13
CA TYR A 38 -2.29 11.49 -13.70
C TYR A 38 -2.04 12.85 -13.09
N VAL A 39 -0.87 13.01 -12.46
CA VAL A 39 -0.36 14.29 -12.01
C VAL A 39 0.51 14.84 -13.13
N PRO A 40 0.13 15.99 -13.74
CA PRO A 40 0.83 16.48 -14.90
C PRO A 40 2.24 16.98 -14.53
N PHE A 41 3.09 17.07 -15.55
CA PHE A 41 4.39 17.70 -15.47
C PHE A 41 4.27 19.13 -14.96
N GLY A 42 5.18 19.54 -14.08
CA GLY A 42 5.26 20.90 -13.54
C GLY A 42 6.08 20.96 -12.26
N GLU A 43 6.50 22.15 -11.92
CA GLU A 43 7.11 22.42 -10.62
C GLU A 43 6.04 22.39 -9.53
N TYR A 44 6.43 22.03 -8.32
CA TYR A 44 5.55 22.07 -7.17
C TYR A 44 6.32 22.43 -5.89
N TYR A 45 5.58 22.89 -4.89
CA TYR A 45 6.14 23.16 -3.58
C TYR A 45 5.91 21.98 -2.65
N PHE A 46 6.94 21.66 -1.87
CA PHE A 46 6.95 20.59 -0.91
C PHE A 46 7.21 21.14 0.50
N GLY A 47 6.42 20.70 1.47
CA GLY A 47 6.44 21.22 2.84
C GLY A 47 5.36 22.27 3.08
N ASP A 48 5.21 22.64 4.33
CA ASP A 48 4.14 23.53 4.82
C ASP A 48 4.54 25.01 4.89
N GLY A 49 5.81 25.32 4.63
CA GLY A 49 6.30 26.69 4.56
C GLY A 49 6.14 27.50 5.84
N GLY A 50 6.70 27.07 6.92
CA GLY A 50 6.69 27.77 8.20
C GLY A 50 8.01 27.66 8.94
N SER A 51 8.23 28.51 9.94
CA SER A 51 9.45 28.46 10.76
C SER A 51 9.67 27.12 11.45
N ASN A 52 8.61 26.32 11.59
CA ASN A 52 8.62 24.97 12.16
C ASN A 52 8.39 23.89 11.10
N SER A 53 8.46 24.23 9.82
CA SER A 53 8.31 23.28 8.73
C SER A 53 9.27 22.09 8.89
N MET A 54 8.75 20.87 8.68
CA MET A 54 9.58 19.67 8.65
C MET A 54 10.55 19.67 7.48
N PHE A 55 10.14 20.27 6.36
CA PHE A 55 10.93 20.34 5.14
C PHE A 55 11.08 21.81 4.75
N PHE A 56 12.29 22.21 4.42
CA PHE A 56 12.59 23.61 4.10
C PHE A 56 13.74 23.74 3.12
N ASP A 57 13.75 24.88 2.42
CA ASP A 57 14.89 25.33 1.63
C ASP A 57 15.94 25.96 2.58
N PRO A 58 17.20 25.53 2.54
CA PRO A 58 18.23 26.08 3.40
C PRO A 58 18.50 27.58 3.17
N SER A 59 18.21 28.11 1.97
CA SER A 59 18.34 29.53 1.65
C SER A 59 17.15 30.38 2.14
N ALA A 60 15.99 29.73 2.35
CA ALA A 60 14.75 30.32 2.82
C ALA A 60 14.03 29.39 3.80
N PRO A 61 14.50 29.26 5.05
CA PRO A 61 14.02 28.21 5.99
C PRO A 61 12.55 28.32 6.42
N SER A 62 11.89 29.42 6.12
CA SER A 62 10.46 29.62 6.36
C SER A 62 9.58 29.32 5.16
N ASP A 63 10.17 29.03 4.02
CA ASP A 63 9.46 28.80 2.78
C ASP A 63 9.37 27.31 2.44
N PRO A 64 8.30 26.85 1.75
CA PRO A 64 8.26 25.49 1.23
C PRO A 64 9.34 25.31 0.15
N VAL A 65 9.83 24.08 0.03
CA VAL A 65 10.85 23.73 -0.96
C VAL A 65 10.24 23.69 -2.35
N LEU A 66 10.76 24.48 -3.28
CA LEU A 66 10.40 24.35 -4.70
C LEU A 66 11.08 23.11 -5.28
N VAL A 67 10.30 22.15 -5.73
CA VAL A 67 10.80 20.95 -6.39
C VAL A 67 10.62 21.08 -7.89
N ASN A 68 11.73 21.01 -8.62
CA ASN A 68 11.81 21.04 -10.07
C ASN A 68 12.87 20.04 -10.56
N GLN A 69 13.13 20.01 -11.85
CA GLN A 69 14.10 19.06 -12.44
C GLN A 69 15.53 19.22 -11.93
N ASP A 70 15.91 20.43 -11.57
CA ASP A 70 17.26 20.77 -11.12
C ASP A 70 17.46 20.52 -9.62
N GLN A 71 16.36 20.34 -8.87
CA GLN A 71 16.43 20.11 -7.44
C GLN A 71 17.04 18.73 -7.12
N THR A 72 18.14 18.72 -6.40
CA THR A 72 18.89 17.50 -6.04
C THR A 72 18.81 17.14 -4.56
N ALA A 73 18.47 18.11 -3.70
CA ALA A 73 18.38 17.88 -2.27
C ALA A 73 17.44 18.88 -1.61
N PHE A 74 16.93 18.53 -0.45
CA PHE A 74 16.21 19.42 0.46
C PHE A 74 16.63 19.15 1.90
N PHE A 75 16.27 20.02 2.82
CA PHE A 75 16.53 19.84 4.24
C PHE A 75 15.27 19.38 4.96
N ALA A 76 15.44 18.46 5.91
CA ALA A 76 14.38 18.05 6.81
C ALA A 76 14.80 18.30 8.26
N ARG A 77 13.85 18.70 9.10
CA ARG A 77 14.05 18.79 10.55
C ARG A 77 13.60 17.49 11.21
N VAL A 78 14.45 16.98 12.09
CA VAL A 78 14.10 15.90 13.00
C VAL A 78 14.38 16.43 14.41
N ASP A 79 13.37 16.47 15.25
CA ASP A 79 13.43 16.95 16.65
C ASP A 79 14.09 18.36 16.80
N GLY A 80 13.82 19.26 15.86
CA GLY A 80 14.38 20.60 15.88
C GLY A 80 15.84 20.72 15.47
N ILE A 81 16.47 19.62 15.08
CA ILE A 81 17.85 19.57 14.59
C ILE A 81 17.82 19.50 13.06
N ASN A 82 18.69 20.27 12.41
CA ASN A 82 18.90 20.15 10.97
C ASN A 82 19.82 18.96 10.68
N PRO A 83 19.32 17.82 10.18
CA PRO A 83 20.15 16.61 10.00
C PRO A 83 21.07 16.69 8.78
N GLY A 84 21.11 17.80 8.09
CA GLY A 84 21.79 17.94 6.80
C GLY A 84 20.84 17.75 5.62
N GLY A 85 21.35 17.93 4.43
CA GLY A 85 20.60 17.78 3.20
C GLY A 85 20.20 16.32 2.95
N ILE A 86 18.96 16.14 2.54
CA ILE A 86 18.46 14.86 2.05
C ILE A 86 18.55 14.90 0.52
N THR A 87 19.32 13.99 -0.06
CA THR A 87 19.41 13.86 -1.52
C THR A 87 18.09 13.32 -2.05
N ILE A 88 17.52 13.98 -3.05
CA ILE A 88 16.34 13.51 -3.73
C ILE A 88 16.74 12.33 -4.63
N PRO A 89 16.14 11.13 -4.47
CA PRO A 89 16.43 9.99 -5.34
C PRO A 89 16.14 10.29 -6.80
N GLU A 90 16.87 9.66 -7.71
CA GLU A 90 16.72 9.87 -9.16
C GLU A 90 15.30 9.57 -9.66
N PHE A 91 14.64 8.56 -9.06
CA PHE A 91 13.27 8.18 -9.39
C PHE A 91 12.18 9.06 -8.75
N TYR A 92 12.56 10.02 -7.89
CA TYR A 92 11.61 10.94 -7.29
C TYR A 92 11.05 11.90 -8.37
N PRO A 93 9.74 12.20 -8.37
CA PRO A 93 9.12 13.02 -9.40
C PRO A 93 9.53 14.50 -9.27
N LYS A 94 10.65 14.86 -9.85
CA LYS A 94 11.17 16.22 -9.88
C LYS A 94 10.52 17.06 -10.99
N GLY A 95 9.21 17.32 -10.88
CA GLY A 95 8.49 18.05 -11.90
C GLY A 95 8.12 17.21 -13.15
N PHE A 96 8.35 15.92 -13.16
CA PHE A 96 7.86 15.03 -14.19
C PHE A 96 6.42 14.60 -13.92
N GLY A 97 5.64 14.36 -14.98
CA GLY A 97 4.33 13.78 -14.83
C GLY A 97 4.41 12.33 -14.32
N PHE A 98 3.49 11.96 -13.44
CA PHE A 98 3.43 10.61 -12.88
C PHE A 98 1.98 10.18 -12.64
N LEU A 99 1.80 8.89 -12.47
CA LEU A 99 0.53 8.30 -12.05
C LEU A 99 0.59 7.98 -10.57
N MET A 100 -0.44 8.34 -9.83
CA MET A 100 -0.61 7.93 -8.44
C MET A 100 -2.01 7.37 -8.21
N MET A 101 -2.16 6.53 -7.21
CA MET A 101 -3.46 6.04 -6.80
C MET A 101 -4.32 7.20 -6.33
N LYS A 102 -5.58 7.24 -6.78
CA LYS A 102 -6.54 8.26 -6.38
C LYS A 102 -6.97 8.12 -4.92
N TYR A 103 -7.02 6.90 -4.46
CA TYR A 103 -7.36 6.54 -3.08
C TYR A 103 -6.30 5.62 -2.51
N GLU A 104 -6.15 5.63 -1.22
CA GLU A 104 -5.34 4.66 -0.50
C GLU A 104 -5.92 3.24 -0.68
N VAL A 105 -5.05 2.24 -0.62
CA VAL A 105 -5.47 0.84 -0.65
C VAL A 105 -6.22 0.52 0.64
N THR A 106 -7.41 -0.08 0.53
CA THR A 106 -8.15 -0.50 1.71
C THR A 106 -7.68 -1.86 2.22
N GLN A 107 -7.92 -2.14 3.50
CA GLN A 107 -7.58 -3.44 4.10
C GLN A 107 -8.29 -4.61 3.38
N SER A 108 -9.53 -4.42 2.94
CA SER A 108 -10.25 -5.42 2.14
C SER A 108 -9.56 -5.70 0.79
N GLN A 109 -9.05 -4.68 0.12
CA GLN A 109 -8.28 -4.86 -1.13
C GLN A 109 -6.97 -5.58 -0.86
N MET A 110 -6.25 -5.22 0.22
CA MET A 110 -5.01 -5.89 0.62
C MET A 110 -5.24 -7.37 0.92
N ILE A 111 -6.27 -7.71 1.71
CA ILE A 111 -6.64 -9.10 1.98
C ILE A 111 -6.99 -9.86 0.71
N GLY A 112 -7.76 -9.21 -0.16
CA GLY A 112 -8.09 -9.79 -1.46
C GLY A 112 -6.86 -10.17 -2.27
N PHE A 113 -5.82 -9.35 -2.23
CA PHE A 113 -4.52 -9.62 -2.86
C PHE A 113 -3.76 -10.74 -2.12
N LEU A 114 -3.60 -10.63 -0.80
CA LEU A 114 -2.86 -11.61 0.00
C LEU A 114 -3.42 -13.03 -0.13
N ASN A 115 -4.74 -13.17 -0.22
CA ASN A 115 -5.41 -14.46 -0.40
C ASN A 115 -5.29 -15.05 -1.82
N CYS A 116 -4.71 -14.31 -2.77
CA CYS A 116 -4.37 -14.84 -4.10
C CYS A 116 -2.93 -15.37 -4.18
N LEU A 117 -2.13 -15.18 -3.14
CA LEU A 117 -0.73 -15.54 -3.11
C LEU A 117 -0.53 -17.00 -2.69
N THR A 118 0.55 -17.60 -3.19
CA THR A 118 1.04 -18.87 -2.67
C THR A 118 1.58 -18.70 -1.24
N ARG A 119 1.70 -19.78 -0.49
CA ARG A 119 2.29 -19.76 0.85
C ARG A 119 3.67 -19.06 0.88
N SER A 120 4.54 -19.40 -0.03
CA SER A 120 5.89 -18.82 -0.09
C SER A 120 5.87 -17.31 -0.36
N GLN A 121 4.93 -16.83 -1.18
CA GLN A 121 4.75 -15.41 -1.43
C GLN A 121 4.18 -14.68 -0.20
N GLN A 122 3.24 -15.32 0.51
CA GLN A 122 2.72 -14.77 1.77
C GLN A 122 3.84 -14.63 2.81
N GLU A 123 4.68 -15.67 2.99
CA GLU A 123 5.83 -15.65 3.90
C GLU A 123 6.85 -14.59 3.51
N SER A 124 7.09 -14.38 2.22
CA SER A 124 8.00 -13.35 1.74
C SER A 124 7.53 -11.92 2.08
N LEU A 125 6.22 -11.70 2.17
CA LEU A 125 5.64 -10.38 2.44
C LEU A 125 5.35 -10.16 3.93
N LEU A 126 4.90 -11.18 4.65
CA LEU A 126 4.40 -11.07 6.01
C LEU A 126 5.34 -11.68 7.06
N GLY A 127 6.38 -12.38 6.62
CA GLY A 127 7.27 -13.15 7.50
C GLY A 127 6.70 -14.52 7.87
N ASP A 128 7.35 -15.19 8.80
CA ASP A 128 6.97 -16.52 9.25
C ASP A 128 5.66 -16.49 10.03
N PHE A 129 4.75 -17.40 9.71
CA PHE A 129 3.46 -17.49 10.37
C PHE A 129 3.53 -18.27 11.67
N GLN A 130 2.93 -17.71 12.71
CA GLN A 130 2.81 -18.35 14.02
C GLN A 130 1.62 -19.32 14.05
N THR A 131 1.72 -20.39 14.84
CA THR A 131 0.74 -21.49 14.85
C THR A 131 -0.16 -21.51 16.08
N ASP A 132 0.16 -20.77 17.12
CA ASP A 132 -0.43 -20.96 18.44
C ASP A 132 -1.58 -19.97 18.75
N SER A 133 -1.59 -18.80 18.15
CA SER A 133 -2.57 -17.76 18.46
C SER A 133 -3.05 -17.04 17.18
N LYS A 134 -4.09 -16.20 17.31
CA LYS A 134 -4.42 -15.22 16.32
C LYS A 134 -3.29 -14.19 16.24
N VAL A 135 -2.93 -13.80 15.04
CA VAL A 135 -1.88 -12.81 14.80
C VAL A 135 -2.36 -11.79 13.78
N TYR A 136 -2.13 -10.53 14.10
CA TYR A 136 -2.32 -9.45 13.13
C TYR A 136 -1.09 -9.40 12.22
N ALA A 137 -1.34 -9.70 10.96
CA ALA A 137 -0.32 -9.63 9.92
C ALA A 137 0.28 -8.22 9.87
N MET A 138 1.51 -8.07 9.43
CA MET A 138 2.26 -6.82 9.33
C MET A 138 2.74 -6.22 10.67
N THR A 139 2.09 -6.49 11.79
CA THR A 139 2.53 -6.04 13.11
C THR A 139 3.01 -7.18 14.00
N THR A 140 2.72 -8.43 13.64
CA THR A 140 3.02 -9.65 14.41
C THR A 140 2.54 -9.57 15.86
N SER A 141 1.43 -8.88 16.09
CA SER A 141 0.80 -8.65 17.38
C SER A 141 -0.42 -9.56 17.54
N GLU A 142 -0.81 -9.87 18.77
CA GLU A 142 -2.07 -10.55 19.11
C GLU A 142 -3.25 -9.58 19.21
N GLU A 143 -2.97 -8.27 19.13
CA GLU A 143 -3.98 -7.20 19.17
C GLU A 143 -3.85 -6.28 17.95
N PRO A 144 -4.95 -5.64 17.50
CA PRO A 144 -4.88 -4.70 16.39
C PRO A 144 -4.11 -3.44 16.83
N LEU A 145 -3.00 -3.16 16.14
CA LEU A 145 -2.18 -1.96 16.34
C LEU A 145 -2.28 -1.07 15.10
N PHE A 146 -2.20 0.23 15.29
CA PHE A 146 -2.16 1.22 14.19
C PHE A 146 -3.32 1.10 13.19
N ARG A 147 -4.50 0.73 13.65
CA ARG A 147 -5.70 0.46 12.84
C ARG A 147 -5.54 -0.72 11.87
N ASN A 148 -4.61 -1.62 12.11
CA ASN A 148 -4.43 -2.83 11.32
C ASN A 148 -5.36 -3.94 11.83
N GLY A 149 -6.39 -4.25 11.05
CA GLY A 149 -7.31 -5.37 11.30
C GLY A 149 -7.02 -6.63 10.49
N ILE A 150 -5.93 -6.63 9.70
CA ILE A 150 -5.56 -7.76 8.85
C ILE A 150 -4.96 -8.87 9.71
N ALA A 151 -5.66 -9.97 9.87
CA ALA A 151 -5.30 -11.03 10.81
C ALA A 151 -5.41 -12.43 10.19
N TYR A 152 -4.85 -13.41 10.87
CA TYR A 152 -5.04 -14.83 10.59
C TYR A 152 -5.14 -15.63 11.90
N ALA A 153 -5.83 -16.75 11.84
CA ALA A 153 -5.88 -17.69 12.97
C ALA A 153 -4.68 -18.64 12.91
N GLY A 154 -3.84 -18.65 13.95
CA GLY A 154 -2.68 -19.55 14.02
C GLY A 154 -3.04 -21.01 13.90
N SER A 155 -4.20 -21.42 14.44
CA SER A 155 -4.72 -22.79 14.32
C SER A 155 -5.00 -23.26 12.88
N GLU A 156 -5.14 -22.32 11.93
CA GLU A 156 -5.35 -22.63 10.51
C GLU A 156 -4.04 -22.76 9.72
N VAL A 157 -2.89 -22.43 10.36
CA VAL A 157 -1.58 -22.49 9.73
C VAL A 157 -1.15 -23.94 9.49
N LYS A 158 -0.98 -24.31 8.23
CA LYS A 158 -0.49 -25.62 7.81
C LYS A 158 0.72 -25.46 6.89
N PRO A 159 1.73 -26.33 7.00
CA PRO A 159 2.92 -26.26 6.15
C PRO A 159 2.57 -26.30 4.66
N GLY A 160 3.11 -25.35 3.89
CA GLY A 160 2.97 -25.30 2.43
C GLY A 160 1.59 -24.91 1.89
N ILE A 161 0.60 -24.73 2.75
CA ILE A 161 -0.76 -24.32 2.34
C ILE A 161 -0.91 -22.83 2.57
N PRO A 162 -1.39 -22.05 1.57
CA PRO A 162 -1.71 -20.63 1.77
C PRO A 162 -2.66 -20.44 2.95
N ILE A 163 -2.44 -19.40 3.72
CA ILE A 163 -3.28 -19.05 4.86
C ILE A 163 -4.39 -18.13 4.38
N GLU A 164 -5.58 -18.35 4.88
CA GLU A 164 -6.67 -17.42 4.72
C GLU A 164 -6.48 -16.21 5.64
N ILE A 165 -6.22 -15.07 5.03
CA ILE A 165 -6.10 -13.78 5.72
C ILE A 165 -7.50 -13.16 5.82
N LYS A 166 -7.83 -12.64 6.99
CA LYS A 166 -9.17 -12.15 7.36
C LYS A 166 -9.07 -10.78 8.02
N LEU A 167 -10.21 -10.13 8.28
CA LEU A 167 -10.29 -8.91 9.08
C LEU A 167 -10.85 -9.21 10.48
N ASP A 168 -10.27 -8.58 11.50
CA ASP A 168 -10.78 -8.57 12.88
C ASP A 168 -10.25 -7.30 13.58
N MET A 169 -10.78 -6.14 13.23
CA MET A 169 -10.35 -4.86 13.80
C MET A 169 -10.82 -4.69 15.24
N ASN A 170 -11.96 -5.24 15.58
CA ASN A 170 -12.56 -5.10 16.91
C ASN A 170 -12.05 -6.16 17.91
N ASN A 171 -11.21 -7.09 17.44
CA ASN A 171 -10.55 -8.13 18.25
C ASN A 171 -11.52 -9.06 19.01
N ASN A 172 -12.65 -9.39 18.41
CA ASN A 172 -13.67 -10.25 19.01
C ASN A 172 -13.61 -11.72 18.54
N ASP A 173 -12.63 -12.08 17.69
CA ASP A 173 -12.44 -13.40 17.07
C ASP A 173 -13.54 -13.80 16.08
N VAL A 174 -14.40 -12.86 15.69
CA VAL A 174 -15.36 -13.04 14.61
C VAL A 174 -14.88 -12.26 13.40
N PHE A 175 -14.43 -12.96 12.40
CA PHE A 175 -13.75 -12.35 11.25
C PHE A 175 -14.70 -11.82 10.20
N ASN A 176 -14.28 -10.77 9.52
CA ASN A 176 -14.96 -10.15 8.37
C ASN A 176 -16.35 -9.57 8.68
N GLU A 177 -16.57 -9.12 9.89
CA GLU A 177 -17.78 -8.37 10.26
C GLU A 177 -17.79 -6.95 9.69
N ALA A 178 -18.94 -6.27 9.83
CA ALA A 178 -19.08 -4.90 9.33
C ALA A 178 -18.17 -3.90 10.06
N GLU A 179 -17.90 -4.16 11.33
CA GLU A 179 -17.06 -3.35 12.23
C GLU A 179 -15.55 -3.60 12.04
N ASP A 180 -15.16 -4.61 11.27
CA ASP A 180 -13.76 -5.01 11.09
C ASP A 180 -12.94 -4.09 10.17
N GLY A 181 -13.50 -2.98 9.75
CA GLY A 181 -12.73 -1.94 9.08
C GLY A 181 -12.34 -2.25 7.64
N ALA A 182 -13.16 -2.99 6.90
CA ALA A 182 -12.90 -3.37 5.51
C ALA A 182 -12.58 -2.18 4.58
N SER A 183 -13.17 -1.02 4.84
CA SER A 183 -12.96 0.22 4.09
C SER A 183 -11.85 1.12 4.65
N ILE A 184 -11.23 0.73 5.77
CA ILE A 184 -10.13 1.51 6.35
C ILE A 184 -8.90 1.38 5.44
N ALA A 185 -8.21 2.49 5.22
CA ALA A 185 -6.94 2.51 4.50
C ALA A 185 -5.85 1.75 5.27
N CYS A 186 -4.99 1.10 4.50
CA CYS A 186 -3.83 0.40 5.03
C CYS A 186 -2.74 1.38 5.47
#